data_969d54ad0fa77ad31677c99b2fb858e4
#
_entry.id   969d54ad0fa77ad31677c99b2fb858e4
#
_cell.length_a   1.000
_cell.length_b   1.000
_cell.length_c   1.000
_cell.angle_alpha   90.00
_cell.angle_beta   90.00
_cell.angle_gamma   90.00
#
_symmetry.space_group_name_H-M   'P 1'
#
loop_
_entity.id
_entity.type
_entity.pdbx_description
1 polymer ?
#
loop_
_entity_poly.entity_id
_entity_poly.type
_entity_poly.pdbx_seq_one_letter_code
_entity_poly.pdbx_strand_id
1 'polypeptide(L)'
;MAILAIAVAQSIDLMEKYPVIDWGSIWEPFAAVGTIGAVIVALWQSVVIRRQAKDAAAETAIHLTAEIAAANTRTQQEVEAARERSARELEHARELHQQEMENQRELARLQRVQLLEQSQKQQVVILNRAVDALGHQLAKLWNEGAKIARLSSRQERIDGMDELSKELSLAAKDVAQEIAAAHLLVQNQQIHDALDELNLAGQNAMYVEIQLREAYVAGNQLNPSPIPDAMALVHDRMRVVWALAADLLRTGYDDTGGPDD
;
A
#
# COMPACT_ATOMS: atom_id res chain seq x y z
N MET A 1 -46.95 15.28 22.08
CA MET A 1 -46.51 15.21 20.64
C MET A 1 -45.70 16.45 20.23
N ALA A 2 -46.08 17.68 20.55
CA ALA A 2 -45.36 18.90 20.18
C ALA A 2 -43.95 19.03 20.78
N ILE A 3 -43.72 18.56 22.01
CA ILE A 3 -42.42 18.65 22.72
C ILE A 3 -41.38 17.72 22.08
N LEU A 4 -41.80 16.57 21.57
CA LEU A 4 -40.91 15.61 20.92
C LEU A 4 -40.42 16.11 19.54
N ALA A 5 -41.25 16.86 18.81
CA ALA A 5 -40.90 17.44 17.52
C ALA A 5 -39.86 18.58 17.68
N ILE A 6 -39.92 19.36 18.75
CA ILE A 6 -38.98 20.45 19.02
C ILE A 6 -37.59 19.88 19.41
N ALA A 7 -37.56 18.79 20.18
CA ALA A 7 -36.29 18.14 20.56
C ALA A 7 -35.56 17.50 19.35
N VAL A 8 -36.31 16.95 18.39
CA VAL A 8 -35.75 16.39 17.17
C VAL A 8 -35.21 17.48 16.23
N ALA A 9 -35.93 18.61 16.13
CA ALA A 9 -35.49 19.72 15.27
C ALA A 9 -34.20 20.38 15.83
N GLN A 10 -34.07 20.51 17.15
CA GLN A 10 -32.84 21.06 17.75
C GLN A 10 -31.63 20.12 17.64
N SER A 11 -31.83 18.79 17.59
CA SER A 11 -30.74 17.84 17.45
C SER A 11 -30.18 17.79 16.00
N ILE A 12 -31.00 18.12 15.01
CA ILE A 12 -30.55 18.18 13.60
C ILE A 12 -29.66 19.42 13.35
N ASP A 13 -30.03 20.57 13.95
CA ASP A 13 -29.27 21.83 13.82
C ASP A 13 -27.88 21.77 14.52
N LEU A 14 -27.77 20.94 15.58
CA LEU A 14 -26.51 20.69 16.28
C LEU A 14 -25.57 19.76 15.49
N MET A 15 -26.10 18.87 14.65
CA MET A 15 -25.28 17.96 13.82
C MET A 15 -24.59 18.68 12.65
N GLU A 16 -25.18 19.76 12.14
CA GLU A 16 -24.61 20.51 11.02
C GLU A 16 -23.42 21.41 11.42
N LYS A 17 -23.31 21.73 12.69
CA LYS A 17 -22.32 22.69 13.23
C LYS A 17 -21.01 22.07 13.74
N TYR A 18 -20.96 20.75 13.97
CA TYR A 18 -19.78 20.06 14.51
C TYR A 18 -19.52 18.73 13.81
N PRO A 19 -18.75 18.70 12.69
CA PRO A 19 -18.52 17.49 11.90
C PRO A 19 -17.51 16.50 12.50
N VAL A 20 -17.02 16.71 13.72
CA VAL A 20 -16.03 15.82 14.35
C VAL A 20 -16.50 15.47 15.75
N ILE A 21 -17.53 14.61 15.86
CA ILE A 21 -17.92 14.04 17.15
C ILE A 21 -17.59 12.54 17.10
N ASP A 22 -16.69 12.14 18.00
CA ASP A 22 -16.35 10.74 18.26
C ASP A 22 -17.61 9.99 18.77
N TRP A 23 -18.13 9.08 17.96
CA TRP A 23 -19.37 8.36 18.20
C TRP A 23 -19.34 7.48 19.47
N GLY A 24 -18.15 7.28 20.06
CA GLY A 24 -17.99 6.51 21.29
C GLY A 24 -18.59 7.18 22.54
N SER A 25 -18.71 8.51 22.57
CA SER A 25 -19.14 9.26 23.76
C SER A 25 -20.62 9.67 23.78
N ILE A 26 -21.36 9.47 22.68
CA ILE A 26 -22.76 9.96 22.57
C ILE A 26 -23.76 9.05 23.29
N TRP A 27 -23.43 7.79 23.58
CA TRP A 27 -24.34 6.85 24.20
C TRP A 27 -24.44 6.99 25.73
N GLU A 28 -23.43 7.55 26.39
CA GLU A 28 -23.47 7.79 27.85
C GLU A 28 -24.58 8.75 28.30
N PRO A 29 -24.84 9.92 27.66
CA PRO A 29 -25.90 10.82 28.10
C PRO A 29 -27.32 10.29 27.87
N PHE A 30 -27.53 9.43 26.85
CA PHE A 30 -28.88 8.88 26.59
C PHE A 30 -29.31 7.83 27.63
N ALA A 31 -28.37 7.04 28.16
CA ALA A 31 -28.64 6.14 29.28
C ALA A 31 -28.98 6.91 30.59
N ALA A 32 -28.31 8.03 30.80
CA ALA A 32 -28.58 8.88 31.97
C ALA A 32 -29.94 9.62 31.88
N VAL A 33 -30.34 10.09 30.70
CA VAL A 33 -31.63 10.76 30.48
C VAL A 33 -32.81 9.79 30.64
N GLY A 34 -32.68 8.55 30.19
CA GLY A 34 -33.67 7.49 30.36
C GLY A 34 -33.91 7.15 31.86
N THR A 35 -32.85 7.07 32.65
CA THR A 35 -32.92 6.79 34.06
C THR A 35 -33.50 7.99 34.89
N ILE A 36 -33.14 9.22 34.53
CA ILE A 36 -33.68 10.43 35.13
C ILE A 36 -35.18 10.56 34.83
N GLY A 37 -35.60 10.29 33.59
CA GLY A 37 -37.02 10.28 33.19
C GLY A 37 -37.85 9.25 34.00
N ALA A 38 -37.32 8.04 34.16
CA ALA A 38 -37.97 6.98 34.93
C ALA A 38 -38.09 7.37 36.43
N VAL A 39 -37.06 7.99 37.01
CA VAL A 39 -37.06 8.44 38.38
C VAL A 39 -38.04 9.62 38.58
N ILE A 40 -38.14 10.56 37.62
CA ILE A 40 -39.11 11.67 37.70
C ILE A 40 -40.57 11.15 37.60
N VAL A 41 -40.81 10.17 36.72
CA VAL A 41 -42.13 9.53 36.62
C VAL A 41 -42.48 8.75 37.90
N ALA A 42 -41.55 8.01 38.49
CA ALA A 42 -41.77 7.30 39.75
C ALA A 42 -41.99 8.28 40.94
N LEU A 43 -41.27 9.41 41.01
CA LEU A 43 -41.45 10.45 42.01
C LEU A 43 -42.79 11.18 41.83
N TRP A 44 -43.20 11.47 40.57
CA TRP A 44 -44.47 12.15 40.34
C TRP A 44 -45.67 11.25 40.68
N GLN A 45 -45.63 9.97 40.37
CA GLN A 45 -46.62 8.98 40.80
C GLN A 45 -46.72 8.88 42.33
N SER A 46 -45.58 8.86 43.02
CA SER A 46 -45.57 8.79 44.49
C SER A 46 -46.22 10.02 45.15
N VAL A 47 -46.06 11.21 44.52
CA VAL A 47 -46.71 12.48 45.04
C VAL A 47 -48.18 12.47 44.77
N VAL A 48 -48.66 11.99 43.62
CA VAL A 48 -50.11 11.89 43.32
C VAL A 48 -50.78 10.90 44.23
N ILE A 49 -50.15 9.75 44.50
CA ILE A 49 -50.66 8.70 45.38
C ILE A 49 -50.75 9.21 46.87
N ARG A 50 -49.75 9.97 47.32
CA ARG A 50 -49.77 10.57 48.67
C ARG A 50 -50.93 11.58 48.89
N ARG A 51 -51.37 12.25 47.84
CA ARG A 51 -52.52 13.16 47.88
C ARG A 51 -53.86 12.41 47.99
N GLN A 52 -53.96 11.28 47.26
CA GLN A 52 -55.17 10.43 47.33
C GLN A 52 -55.23 9.50 48.56
N ALA A 53 -54.06 9.18 49.16
CA ALA A 53 -54.00 8.28 50.30
C ALA A 53 -54.34 8.95 51.67
N LYS A 54 -54.57 10.27 51.71
CA LYS A 54 -54.97 10.96 52.96
C LYS A 54 -56.40 10.64 53.40
N ASP A 55 -57.21 10.14 52.47
CA ASP A 55 -58.63 9.89 52.81
C ASP A 55 -58.99 8.38 52.89
N ALA A 56 -58.07 7.49 52.64
CA ALA A 56 -58.34 6.04 52.73
C ALA A 56 -57.46 5.39 53.79
N ALA A 57 -58.10 4.95 54.85
CA ALA A 57 -57.47 4.31 56.00
C ALA A 57 -56.59 3.07 55.69
N ALA A 58 -55.64 2.91 56.55
CA ALA A 58 -54.72 1.78 56.90
C ALA A 58 -54.61 0.48 56.06
N GLU A 59 -55.64 -0.02 55.44
CA GLU A 59 -55.61 -1.26 54.59
C GLU A 59 -55.00 -1.07 53.24
N THR A 60 -55.06 0.11 52.67
CA THR A 60 -54.45 0.42 51.35
C THR A 60 -52.90 0.61 51.39
N ALA A 61 -52.38 0.97 52.58
CA ALA A 61 -50.94 1.21 52.77
C ALA A 61 -50.11 -0.08 52.61
N ILE A 62 -50.63 -1.25 53.00
CA ILE A 62 -49.92 -2.55 52.85
C ILE A 62 -49.90 -3.02 51.39
N HIS A 63 -50.98 -2.85 50.67
CA HIS A 63 -51.02 -3.18 49.21
C HIS A 63 -50.15 -2.24 48.41
N LEU A 64 -50.12 -0.95 48.75
CA LEU A 64 -49.28 0.02 48.00
C LEU A 64 -47.79 -0.20 48.22
N THR A 65 -47.37 -0.55 49.44
CA THR A 65 -45.96 -0.87 49.72
C THR A 65 -45.51 -2.16 48.98
N ALA A 66 -46.40 -3.15 48.85
CA ALA A 66 -46.11 -4.37 48.12
C ALA A 66 -46.04 -4.13 46.56
N GLU A 67 -46.92 -3.27 46.02
CA GLU A 67 -46.88 -2.86 44.62
C GLU A 67 -45.64 -2.02 44.27
N ILE A 68 -45.28 -1.06 45.16
CA ILE A 68 -44.07 -0.26 44.96
C ILE A 68 -42.81 -1.15 45.05
N ALA A 69 -42.76 -2.09 45.97
CA ALA A 69 -41.67 -3.05 46.06
C ALA A 69 -41.60 -3.95 44.81
N ALA A 70 -42.74 -4.41 44.30
CA ALA A 70 -42.81 -5.20 43.07
C ALA A 70 -42.45 -4.38 41.78
N ALA A 71 -42.88 -3.10 41.73
CA ALA A 71 -42.51 -2.18 40.66
C ALA A 71 -41.00 -1.87 40.68
N ASN A 72 -40.44 -1.61 41.86
CA ASN A 72 -39.00 -1.36 42.00
C ASN A 72 -38.16 -2.58 41.63
N THR A 73 -38.58 -3.79 41.99
CA THR A 73 -37.91 -5.03 41.57
C THR A 73 -37.98 -5.25 40.06
N ARG A 74 -39.12 -4.96 39.41
CA ARG A 74 -39.23 -5.03 37.93
C ARG A 74 -38.35 -4.00 37.26
N THR A 75 -38.35 -2.77 37.74
CA THR A 75 -37.51 -1.69 37.19
C THR A 75 -36.03 -2.02 37.37
N GLN A 76 -35.61 -2.55 38.50
CA GLN A 76 -34.24 -3.03 38.70
C GLN A 76 -33.87 -4.17 37.74
N GLN A 77 -34.75 -5.15 37.55
CA GLN A 77 -34.54 -6.25 36.62
C GLN A 77 -34.44 -5.76 35.15
N GLU A 78 -35.27 -4.79 34.75
CA GLU A 78 -35.22 -4.18 33.43
C GLU A 78 -33.92 -3.39 33.21
N VAL A 79 -33.47 -2.63 34.22
CA VAL A 79 -32.19 -1.90 34.15
C VAL A 79 -31.00 -2.85 34.10
N GLU A 80 -31.01 -3.93 34.90
CA GLU A 80 -29.97 -4.96 34.83
C GLU A 80 -29.96 -5.67 33.48
N ALA A 81 -31.11 -6.07 32.95
CA ALA A 81 -31.20 -6.67 31.61
C ALA A 81 -30.79 -5.72 30.50
N ALA A 82 -31.07 -4.41 30.62
CA ALA A 82 -30.60 -3.42 29.66
C ALA A 82 -29.08 -3.23 29.73
N ARG A 83 -28.50 -3.19 30.95
CA ARG A 83 -27.04 -3.12 31.13
C ARG A 83 -26.33 -4.33 30.57
N GLU A 84 -26.86 -5.53 30.79
CA GLU A 84 -26.28 -6.75 30.20
C GLU A 84 -26.34 -6.77 28.66
N ARG A 85 -27.46 -6.28 28.09
CA ARG A 85 -27.54 -6.16 26.60
C ARG A 85 -26.53 -5.17 26.07
N SER A 86 -26.44 -3.98 26.67
CA SER A 86 -25.46 -2.96 26.28
C SER A 86 -24.01 -3.45 26.44
N ALA A 87 -23.72 -4.22 27.48
CA ALA A 87 -22.40 -4.81 27.68
C ALA A 87 -22.06 -5.81 26.57
N ARG A 88 -22.99 -6.69 26.20
CA ARG A 88 -22.82 -7.65 25.11
C ARG A 88 -22.69 -6.95 23.75
N GLU A 89 -23.48 -5.92 23.49
CA GLU A 89 -23.39 -5.13 22.26
C GLU A 89 -22.04 -4.42 22.15
N LEU A 90 -21.52 -3.85 23.26
CA LEU A 90 -20.20 -3.22 23.31
C LEU A 90 -19.07 -4.24 23.09
N GLU A 91 -19.19 -5.42 23.67
CA GLU A 91 -18.21 -6.50 23.50
C GLU A 91 -18.19 -6.97 22.04
N HIS A 92 -19.35 -7.23 21.45
CA HIS A 92 -19.46 -7.60 20.04
C HIS A 92 -18.97 -6.49 19.09
N ALA A 93 -19.26 -5.24 19.38
CA ALA A 93 -18.74 -4.10 18.60
C ALA A 93 -17.22 -3.98 18.69
N ARG A 94 -16.62 -4.29 19.87
CA ARG A 94 -15.16 -4.33 20.03
C ARG A 94 -14.54 -5.48 19.25
N GLU A 95 -15.13 -6.67 19.27
CA GLU A 95 -14.67 -7.82 18.50
C GLU A 95 -14.71 -7.55 17.00
N LEU A 96 -15.82 -7.00 16.49
CA LEU A 96 -15.94 -6.60 15.09
C LEU A 96 -14.89 -5.56 14.69
N HIS A 97 -14.69 -4.55 15.55
CA HIS A 97 -13.68 -3.53 15.28
C HIS A 97 -12.26 -4.10 15.28
N GLN A 98 -11.94 -5.04 16.15
CA GLN A 98 -10.65 -5.73 16.15
C GLN A 98 -10.46 -6.53 14.88
N GLN A 99 -11.47 -7.31 14.46
CA GLN A 99 -11.43 -8.07 13.21
C GLN A 99 -11.26 -7.16 11.99
N GLU A 100 -11.96 -6.04 11.98
CA GLU A 100 -11.87 -5.05 10.90
C GLU A 100 -10.48 -4.41 10.83
N MET A 101 -9.89 -4.09 11.98
CA MET A 101 -8.51 -3.58 12.05
C MET A 101 -7.46 -4.62 11.63
N GLU A 102 -7.65 -5.88 11.97
CA GLU A 102 -6.78 -6.98 11.54
C GLU A 102 -6.87 -7.18 10.03
N ASN A 103 -8.09 -7.24 9.48
CA ASN A 103 -8.33 -7.34 8.04
C ASN A 103 -7.71 -6.16 7.27
N GLN A 104 -7.85 -4.94 7.78
CA GLN A 104 -7.23 -3.75 7.17
C GLN A 104 -5.69 -3.83 7.19
N ARG A 105 -5.10 -4.32 8.28
CA ARG A 105 -3.64 -4.53 8.36
C ARG A 105 -3.16 -5.57 7.38
N GLU A 106 -3.90 -6.67 7.23
CA GLU A 106 -3.57 -7.71 6.28
C GLU A 106 -3.69 -7.23 4.83
N LEU A 107 -4.79 -6.54 4.49
CA LEU A 107 -4.95 -5.91 3.18
C LEU A 107 -3.84 -4.90 2.88
N ALA A 108 -3.47 -4.05 3.84
CA ALA A 108 -2.38 -3.09 3.68
C ALA A 108 -1.02 -3.80 3.49
N ARG A 109 -0.79 -4.94 4.15
CA ARG A 109 0.39 -5.77 3.95
C ARG A 109 0.43 -6.36 2.54
N LEU A 110 -0.66 -6.96 2.08
CA LEU A 110 -0.78 -7.54 0.74
C LEU A 110 -0.59 -6.47 -0.34
N GLN A 111 -1.20 -5.29 -0.18
CA GLN A 111 -1.01 -4.18 -1.11
C GLN A 111 0.45 -3.73 -1.19
N ARG A 112 1.16 -3.65 -0.07
CA ARG A 112 2.60 -3.29 -0.06
C ARG A 112 3.43 -4.33 -0.80
N VAL A 113 3.16 -5.61 -0.60
CA VAL A 113 3.86 -6.70 -1.30
C VAL A 113 3.60 -6.60 -2.81
N GLN A 114 2.35 -6.42 -3.23
CA GLN A 114 2.00 -6.26 -4.64
C GLN A 114 2.65 -5.03 -5.29
N LEU A 115 2.66 -3.89 -4.59
CA LEU A 115 3.31 -2.68 -5.09
C LEU A 115 4.83 -2.86 -5.24
N LEU A 116 5.47 -3.51 -4.27
CA LEU A 116 6.90 -3.81 -4.34
C LEU A 116 7.21 -4.71 -5.55
N GLU A 117 6.46 -5.79 -5.71
CA GLU A 117 6.60 -6.70 -6.84
C GLU A 117 6.39 -5.99 -8.19
N GLN A 118 5.35 -5.19 -8.30
CA GLN A 118 5.08 -4.41 -9.50
C GLN A 118 6.25 -3.46 -9.80
N SER A 119 6.80 -2.80 -8.77
CA SER A 119 7.96 -1.92 -8.91
C SER A 119 9.20 -2.69 -9.38
N GLN A 120 9.44 -3.89 -8.83
CA GLN A 120 10.56 -4.75 -9.25
C GLN A 120 10.41 -5.19 -10.71
N LYS A 121 9.24 -5.67 -11.12
CA LYS A 121 8.96 -6.05 -12.51
C LYS A 121 9.12 -4.86 -13.46
N GLN A 122 8.60 -3.70 -13.07
CA GLN A 122 8.74 -2.49 -13.87
C GLN A 122 10.21 -2.09 -14.03
N GLN A 123 11.01 -2.19 -12.98
CA GLN A 123 12.44 -1.87 -13.02
C GLN A 123 13.20 -2.78 -13.98
N VAL A 124 12.90 -4.08 -14.02
CA VAL A 124 13.51 -5.01 -14.98
C VAL A 124 13.14 -4.63 -16.43
N VAL A 125 11.91 -4.19 -16.68
CA VAL A 125 11.49 -3.70 -18.01
C VAL A 125 12.25 -2.44 -18.40
N ILE A 126 12.44 -1.49 -17.48
CA ILE A 126 13.20 -0.25 -17.71
C ILE A 126 14.65 -0.59 -18.01
N LEU A 127 15.26 -1.46 -17.21
CA LEU A 127 16.63 -1.93 -17.43
C LEU A 127 16.79 -2.60 -18.80
N ASN A 128 15.86 -3.45 -19.22
CA ASN A 128 15.90 -4.07 -20.55
C ASN A 128 15.90 -3.03 -21.66
N ARG A 129 15.08 -1.98 -21.56
CA ARG A 129 15.07 -0.88 -22.53
C ARG A 129 16.39 -0.12 -22.58
N ALA A 130 17.02 0.09 -21.42
CA ALA A 130 18.34 0.73 -21.36
C ALA A 130 19.41 -0.14 -22.03
N VAL A 131 19.36 -1.47 -21.83
CA VAL A 131 20.25 -2.43 -22.48
C VAL A 131 20.04 -2.45 -24.01
N ASP A 132 18.78 -2.43 -24.45
CA ASP A 132 18.45 -2.35 -25.90
C ASP A 132 19.00 -1.05 -26.52
N ALA A 133 18.88 0.08 -25.80
CA ALA A 133 19.46 1.35 -26.25
C ALA A 133 20.99 1.28 -26.35
N LEU A 134 21.66 0.68 -25.37
CA LEU A 134 23.11 0.44 -25.41
C LEU A 134 23.49 -0.44 -26.62
N GLY A 135 22.76 -1.53 -26.85
CA GLY A 135 22.95 -2.40 -28.01
C GLY A 135 22.80 -1.65 -29.33
N HIS A 136 21.81 -0.75 -29.42
CA HIS A 136 21.61 0.09 -30.59
C HIS A 136 22.82 1.04 -30.83
N GLN A 137 23.36 1.65 -29.77
CA GLN A 137 24.53 2.52 -29.90
C GLN A 137 25.80 1.73 -30.28
N LEU A 138 25.97 0.51 -29.76
CA LEU A 138 27.06 -0.37 -30.19
C LEU A 138 26.94 -0.74 -31.68
N ALA A 139 25.73 -1.06 -32.16
CA ALA A 139 25.48 -1.31 -33.57
C ALA A 139 25.77 -0.07 -34.45
N LYS A 140 25.40 1.12 -33.97
CA LYS A 140 25.71 2.39 -34.62
C LYS A 140 27.22 2.62 -34.69
N LEU A 141 27.93 2.39 -33.57
CA LEU A 141 29.39 2.46 -33.53
C LEU A 141 30.05 1.51 -34.54
N TRP A 142 29.54 0.28 -34.67
CA TRP A 142 30.05 -0.65 -35.68
C TRP A 142 29.86 -0.14 -37.09
N ASN A 143 28.63 0.29 -37.42
CA ASN A 143 28.29 0.68 -38.80
C ASN A 143 28.92 2.03 -39.20
N GLU A 144 28.82 3.03 -38.32
CA GLU A 144 29.34 4.39 -38.63
C GLU A 144 30.84 4.50 -38.37
N GLY A 145 31.38 3.84 -37.34
CA GLY A 145 32.80 3.82 -37.05
C GLY A 145 33.64 3.28 -38.23
N ALA A 146 33.13 2.24 -38.90
CA ALA A 146 33.78 1.70 -40.11
C ALA A 146 33.79 2.72 -41.29
N LYS A 147 32.77 3.62 -41.35
CA LYS A 147 32.74 4.71 -42.36
C LYS A 147 33.73 5.81 -41.96
N ILE A 148 33.75 6.19 -40.67
CA ILE A 148 34.66 7.19 -40.13
C ILE A 148 36.12 6.80 -40.33
N ALA A 149 36.48 5.53 -40.12
CA ALA A 149 37.84 5.04 -40.34
C ALA A 149 38.35 5.27 -41.75
N ARG A 150 37.46 5.38 -42.76
CA ARG A 150 37.80 5.61 -44.20
C ARG A 150 37.95 7.10 -44.53
N LEU A 151 37.63 8.02 -43.63
CA LEU A 151 37.83 9.46 -43.85
C LEU A 151 39.34 9.75 -43.98
N SER A 152 39.68 10.64 -44.89
CA SER A 152 41.08 11.00 -45.16
C SER A 152 41.69 11.82 -44.04
N SER A 153 40.92 12.71 -43.45
CA SER A 153 41.37 13.58 -42.39
C SER A 153 41.31 12.92 -41.02
N ARG A 154 42.44 12.96 -40.30
CA ARG A 154 42.48 12.49 -38.91
C ARG A 154 41.54 13.27 -38.01
N GLN A 155 41.40 14.60 -38.23
CA GLN A 155 40.53 15.45 -37.42
C GLN A 155 39.07 15.06 -37.64
N GLU A 156 38.61 14.85 -38.85
CA GLU A 156 37.25 14.37 -39.13
C GLU A 156 36.96 13.02 -38.48
N ARG A 157 37.98 12.12 -38.42
CA ARG A 157 37.84 10.85 -37.72
C ARG A 157 37.70 11.03 -36.22
N ILE A 158 38.44 11.96 -35.60
CA ILE A 158 38.34 12.29 -34.18
C ILE A 158 36.93 12.83 -33.90
N ASP A 159 36.49 13.86 -34.61
CA ASP A 159 35.23 14.53 -34.42
C ASP A 159 34.05 13.56 -34.55
N GLY A 160 34.07 12.70 -35.58
CA GLY A 160 33.04 11.68 -35.81
C GLY A 160 33.02 10.60 -34.70
N MET A 161 34.18 10.16 -34.22
CA MET A 161 34.25 9.18 -33.12
C MET A 161 33.86 9.78 -31.79
N ASP A 162 34.16 11.06 -31.53
CA ASP A 162 33.78 11.75 -30.30
C ASP A 162 32.27 11.81 -30.14
N GLU A 163 31.53 12.08 -31.22
CA GLU A 163 30.07 12.10 -31.20
C GLU A 163 29.49 10.71 -30.88
N LEU A 164 29.98 9.66 -31.57
CA LEU A 164 29.54 8.27 -31.32
C LEU A 164 29.87 7.81 -29.88
N SER A 165 31.07 8.10 -29.40
CA SER A 165 31.51 7.77 -28.05
C SER A 165 30.69 8.47 -26.99
N LYS A 166 30.29 9.72 -27.24
CA LYS A 166 29.41 10.46 -26.31
C LYS A 166 28.04 9.83 -26.18
N GLU A 167 27.40 9.48 -27.30
CA GLU A 167 26.09 8.83 -27.30
C GLU A 167 26.16 7.45 -26.62
N LEU A 168 27.19 6.66 -26.91
CA LEU A 168 27.39 5.36 -26.28
C LEU A 168 27.63 5.48 -24.76
N SER A 169 28.44 6.47 -24.35
CA SER A 169 28.70 6.73 -22.93
C SER A 169 27.43 7.11 -22.15
N LEU A 170 26.52 7.87 -22.78
CA LEU A 170 25.22 8.18 -22.18
C LEU A 170 24.37 6.92 -22.01
N ALA A 171 24.28 6.08 -23.05
CA ALA A 171 23.53 4.82 -22.98
C ALA A 171 24.12 3.86 -21.91
N ALA A 172 25.45 3.77 -21.83
CA ALA A 172 26.12 2.96 -20.81
C ALA A 172 25.86 3.49 -19.38
N LYS A 173 25.85 4.81 -19.22
CA LYS A 173 25.47 5.44 -17.94
C LYS A 173 24.05 5.14 -17.55
N ASP A 174 23.11 5.18 -18.49
CA ASP A 174 21.71 4.86 -18.23
C ASP A 174 21.58 3.40 -17.76
N VAL A 175 22.25 2.45 -18.44
CA VAL A 175 22.28 1.05 -17.98
C VAL A 175 22.82 0.92 -16.55
N ALA A 176 23.93 1.59 -16.25
CA ALA A 176 24.52 1.54 -14.91
C ALA A 176 23.59 2.13 -13.83
N GLN A 177 22.86 3.20 -14.15
CA GLN A 177 21.86 3.79 -13.26
C GLN A 177 20.68 2.85 -13.00
N GLU A 178 20.18 2.19 -14.05
CA GLU A 178 19.07 1.25 -13.93
C GLU A 178 19.48 -0.04 -13.19
N ILE A 179 20.72 -0.50 -13.35
CA ILE A 179 21.28 -1.59 -12.55
C ILE A 179 21.31 -1.19 -11.07
N ALA A 180 21.82 0.01 -10.75
CA ALA A 180 21.85 0.50 -9.38
C ALA A 180 20.45 0.63 -8.78
N ALA A 181 19.47 1.11 -9.54
CA ALA A 181 18.08 1.17 -9.11
C ALA A 181 17.48 -0.24 -8.88
N ALA A 182 17.81 -1.21 -9.73
CA ALA A 182 17.39 -2.59 -9.56
C ALA A 182 17.98 -3.22 -8.28
N HIS A 183 19.24 -2.97 -7.97
CA HIS A 183 19.88 -3.41 -6.73
C HIS A 183 19.19 -2.88 -5.47
N LEU A 184 18.62 -1.68 -5.51
CA LEU A 184 17.89 -1.09 -4.37
C LEU A 184 16.50 -1.72 -4.17
N LEU A 185 15.88 -2.21 -5.24
CA LEU A 185 14.50 -2.71 -5.21
C LEU A 185 14.42 -4.22 -5.01
N VAL A 186 15.38 -4.97 -5.55
CA VAL A 186 15.39 -6.42 -5.50
C VAL A 186 16.08 -6.90 -4.23
N GLN A 187 15.55 -7.95 -3.60
CA GLN A 187 16.13 -8.54 -2.39
C GLN A 187 16.77 -9.91 -2.65
N ASN A 188 16.58 -10.47 -3.83
CA ASN A 188 17.06 -11.81 -4.16
C ASN A 188 18.51 -11.79 -4.61
N GLN A 189 19.37 -12.57 -3.94
CA GLN A 189 20.81 -12.62 -4.21
C GLN A 189 21.15 -13.10 -5.62
N GLN A 190 20.40 -14.05 -6.18
CA GLN A 190 20.66 -14.56 -7.53
C GLN A 190 20.44 -13.48 -8.59
N ILE A 191 19.45 -12.61 -8.38
CA ILE A 191 19.22 -11.47 -9.27
C ILE A 191 20.32 -10.42 -9.08
N HIS A 192 20.79 -10.19 -7.85
CA HIS A 192 21.94 -9.30 -7.61
C HIS A 192 23.19 -9.78 -8.35
N ASP A 193 23.52 -11.06 -8.23
CA ASP A 193 24.69 -11.64 -8.92
C ASP A 193 24.56 -11.50 -10.44
N ALA A 194 23.36 -11.71 -10.99
CA ALA A 194 23.10 -11.53 -12.43
C ALA A 194 23.20 -10.06 -12.87
N LEU A 195 22.77 -9.11 -12.03
CA LEU A 195 22.92 -7.66 -12.26
C LEU A 195 24.39 -7.24 -12.25
N ASP A 196 25.20 -7.80 -11.36
CA ASP A 196 26.64 -7.56 -11.29
C ASP A 196 27.32 -8.08 -12.58
N GLU A 197 26.94 -9.26 -13.06
CA GLU A 197 27.47 -9.79 -14.32
C GLU A 197 27.02 -8.96 -15.53
N LEU A 198 25.80 -8.43 -15.54
CA LEU A 198 25.35 -7.51 -16.57
C LEU A 198 26.15 -6.19 -16.52
N ASN A 199 26.44 -5.67 -15.33
CA ASN A 199 27.28 -4.48 -15.17
C ASN A 199 28.70 -4.70 -15.74
N LEU A 200 29.29 -5.86 -15.47
CA LEU A 200 30.61 -6.24 -16.01
C LEU A 200 30.55 -6.34 -17.56
N ALA A 201 29.47 -6.89 -18.12
CA ALA A 201 29.30 -6.94 -19.58
C ALA A 201 29.19 -5.53 -20.19
N GLY A 202 28.47 -4.61 -19.53
CA GLY A 202 28.40 -3.21 -19.92
C GLY A 202 29.77 -2.51 -19.88
N GLN A 203 30.54 -2.74 -18.83
CA GLN A 203 31.92 -2.22 -18.71
C GLN A 203 32.82 -2.78 -19.84
N ASN A 204 32.70 -4.07 -20.15
CA ASN A 204 33.44 -4.68 -21.26
C ASN A 204 33.08 -4.04 -22.62
N ALA A 205 31.81 -3.73 -22.85
CA ALA A 205 31.38 -3.03 -24.06
C ALA A 205 32.01 -1.63 -24.17
N MET A 206 32.15 -0.90 -23.06
CA MET A 206 32.87 0.38 -23.02
C MET A 206 34.39 0.21 -23.29
N TYR A 207 34.98 -0.84 -22.78
CA TYR A 207 36.39 -1.14 -23.05
C TYR A 207 36.61 -1.44 -24.58
N VAL A 208 35.73 -2.19 -25.19
CA VAL A 208 35.74 -2.46 -26.64
C VAL A 208 35.61 -1.16 -27.44
N GLU A 209 34.76 -0.22 -26.99
CA GLU A 209 34.63 1.11 -27.59
C GLU A 209 35.99 1.85 -27.62
N ILE A 210 36.65 1.91 -26.46
CA ILE A 210 37.96 2.61 -26.35
C ILE A 210 38.97 2.03 -27.35
N GLN A 211 39.07 0.70 -27.45
CA GLN A 211 40.01 0.06 -28.41
C GLN A 211 39.64 0.37 -29.85
N LEU A 212 38.35 0.37 -30.17
CA LEU A 212 37.89 0.67 -31.56
C LEU A 212 38.10 2.13 -31.89
N ARG A 213 37.83 3.05 -30.96
CA ARG A 213 38.06 4.47 -31.16
C ARG A 213 39.52 4.76 -31.52
N GLU A 214 40.46 4.17 -30.78
CA GLU A 214 41.90 4.30 -31.09
C GLU A 214 42.22 3.77 -32.52
N ALA A 215 41.72 2.60 -32.85
CA ALA A 215 41.93 2.01 -34.17
C ALA A 215 41.32 2.86 -35.29
N TYR A 216 40.07 3.29 -35.15
CA TYR A 216 39.36 4.05 -36.19
C TYR A 216 39.95 5.46 -36.37
N VAL A 217 40.35 6.13 -35.30
CA VAL A 217 41.06 7.43 -35.37
C VAL A 217 42.43 7.29 -36.10
N ALA A 218 43.10 6.14 -35.91
CA ALA A 218 44.31 5.82 -36.67
C ALA A 218 44.04 5.45 -38.14
N GLY A 219 42.79 5.30 -38.55
CA GLY A 219 42.40 4.87 -39.91
C GLY A 219 42.48 3.36 -40.12
N ASN A 220 42.55 2.59 -39.02
CA ASN A 220 42.61 1.13 -39.07
C ASN A 220 41.22 0.55 -38.78
N GLN A 221 40.86 -0.54 -39.43
CA GLN A 221 39.69 -1.33 -39.11
C GLN A 221 40.12 -2.61 -38.38
N LEU A 222 39.52 -2.88 -37.21
CA LEU A 222 39.73 -4.16 -36.54
C LEU A 222 38.89 -5.24 -37.27
N ASN A 223 39.55 -6.35 -37.62
CA ASN A 223 38.88 -7.47 -38.24
C ASN A 223 39.43 -8.79 -37.63
N PRO A 224 38.58 -9.60 -36.94
CA PRO A 224 37.17 -9.36 -36.71
C PRO A 224 36.90 -8.20 -35.72
N SER A 225 35.73 -7.55 -35.87
CA SER A 225 35.29 -6.53 -34.91
C SER A 225 34.85 -7.19 -33.61
N PRO A 226 35.26 -6.70 -32.43
CA PRO A 226 34.83 -7.23 -31.13
C PRO A 226 33.43 -6.76 -30.71
N ILE A 227 32.77 -5.86 -31.48
CA ILE A 227 31.46 -5.32 -31.14
C ILE A 227 30.36 -6.38 -31.09
N PRO A 228 30.22 -7.28 -32.09
CA PRO A 228 29.19 -8.32 -32.06
C PRO A 228 29.25 -9.17 -30.78
N ASP A 229 30.46 -9.53 -30.35
CA ASP A 229 30.68 -10.34 -29.15
C ASP A 229 30.29 -9.56 -27.88
N ALA A 230 30.66 -8.28 -27.80
CA ALA A 230 30.27 -7.41 -26.70
C ALA A 230 28.74 -7.21 -26.63
N MET A 231 28.10 -7.00 -27.79
CA MET A 231 26.63 -6.90 -27.88
C MET A 231 25.96 -8.20 -27.41
N ALA A 232 26.44 -9.35 -27.93
CA ALA A 232 25.90 -10.65 -27.57
C ALA A 232 26.01 -10.90 -26.06
N LEU A 233 27.17 -10.58 -25.47
CA LEU A 233 27.41 -10.74 -24.06
C LEU A 233 26.42 -9.91 -23.20
N VAL A 234 26.23 -8.64 -23.54
CA VAL A 234 25.29 -7.76 -22.80
C VAL A 234 23.86 -8.29 -22.88
N HIS A 235 23.40 -8.69 -24.08
CA HIS A 235 22.07 -9.24 -24.25
C HIS A 235 21.89 -10.61 -23.58
N ASP A 236 22.92 -11.46 -23.57
CA ASP A 236 22.87 -12.74 -22.89
C ASP A 236 22.75 -12.57 -21.36
N ARG A 237 23.52 -11.64 -20.79
CA ARG A 237 23.40 -11.33 -19.37
C ARG A 237 22.04 -10.72 -19.02
N MET A 238 21.51 -9.86 -19.88
CA MET A 238 20.15 -9.33 -19.68
C MET A 238 19.08 -10.44 -19.75
N ARG A 239 19.23 -11.43 -20.65
CA ARG A 239 18.32 -12.59 -20.70
C ARG A 239 18.34 -13.39 -19.41
N VAL A 240 19.52 -13.56 -18.77
CA VAL A 240 19.63 -14.22 -17.46
C VAL A 240 18.88 -13.43 -16.37
N VAL A 241 19.09 -12.11 -16.30
CA VAL A 241 18.35 -11.24 -15.37
C VAL A 241 16.84 -11.38 -15.59
N TRP A 242 16.40 -11.34 -16.85
CA TRP A 242 14.98 -11.46 -17.20
C TRP A 242 14.40 -12.82 -16.80
N ALA A 243 15.11 -13.91 -17.05
CA ALA A 243 14.67 -15.26 -16.71
C ALA A 243 14.54 -15.42 -15.19
N LEU A 244 15.54 -14.97 -14.42
CA LEU A 244 15.50 -14.99 -12.96
C LEU A 244 14.38 -14.10 -12.41
N ALA A 245 14.18 -12.91 -12.98
CA ALA A 245 13.10 -12.03 -12.57
C ALA A 245 11.73 -12.64 -12.87
N ALA A 246 11.56 -13.31 -14.00
CA ALA A 246 10.31 -13.98 -14.34
C ALA A 246 9.98 -15.16 -13.41
N ASP A 247 11.00 -15.86 -12.92
CA ASP A 247 10.85 -17.01 -12.03
C ASP A 247 10.71 -16.59 -10.57
N LEU A 248 11.59 -15.74 -10.08
CA LEU A 248 11.73 -15.41 -8.66
C LEU A 248 10.85 -14.23 -8.20
N LEU A 249 10.40 -13.37 -9.12
CA LEU A 249 9.46 -12.29 -8.84
C LEU A 249 7.99 -12.68 -9.13
N ARG A 250 7.73 -13.97 -9.37
CA ARG A 250 6.37 -14.49 -9.32
C ARG A 250 5.93 -14.50 -7.87
N THR A 251 4.92 -13.72 -7.55
CA THR A 251 4.31 -13.80 -6.24
C THR A 251 3.58 -15.10 -6.09
N GLY A 252 3.71 -15.68 -4.91
CA GLY A 252 3.04 -16.88 -4.47
C GLY A 252 1.51 -16.82 -4.37
N TYR A 253 0.85 -16.23 -5.36
CA TYR A 253 -0.60 -16.38 -5.53
C TYR A 253 -0.94 -17.71 -6.21
N ASP A 254 0.05 -18.35 -6.85
CA ASP A 254 -0.11 -19.70 -7.42
C ASP A 254 0.15 -20.82 -6.40
N ASP A 255 0.59 -20.47 -5.18
CA ASP A 255 0.92 -21.43 -4.12
C ASP A 255 -0.16 -21.53 -3.03
N THR A 256 -1.38 -21.09 -3.35
CA THR A 256 -2.53 -21.62 -2.63
C THR A 256 -2.78 -23.05 -3.11
N GLY A 257 -1.95 -23.95 -2.63
CA GLY A 257 -2.31 -25.36 -2.57
C GLY A 257 -3.72 -25.42 -2.01
N GLY A 258 -4.65 -25.84 -2.84
CA GLY A 258 -5.98 -26.15 -2.37
C GLY A 258 -5.85 -27.08 -1.17
N PRO A 259 -6.78 -27.04 -0.21
CA PRO A 259 -6.76 -27.98 0.86
C PRO A 259 -6.77 -29.37 0.23
N ASP A 260 -5.68 -30.11 0.45
CA ASP A 260 -5.68 -31.55 0.17
C ASP A 260 -6.84 -32.14 0.97
N ASP A 261 -7.84 -32.65 0.24
CA ASP A 261 -8.93 -33.47 0.74
C ASP A 261 -8.42 -34.78 1.36
#